data_8c07dcb7af2f4ff8f605e9ca0967b232
#
_entry.id   8c07dcb7af2f4ff8f605e9ca0967b232
#
_cell.length_a   1.000
_cell.length_b   1.000
_cell.length_c   1.000
_cell.angle_alpha   90.00
_cell.angle_beta   90.00
_cell.angle_gamma   90.00
#
_symmetry.space_group_name_H-M   'P 1'
#
loop_
_entity.id
_entity.type
_entity.pdbx_description
1 polymer ?
#
loop_
_entity_poly.entity_id
_entity_poly.type
_entity_poly.pdbx_seq_one_letter_code
_entity_poly.pdbx_strand_id
1 'polypeptide(L)'
;MPQKLNTLYISKRLEKSLLKIKTANLTTLIAPMGYGKTTAINWYLNKISEEATILKISIYSNHFNYFWQSFQNAFSHAQIKGLEKIDFDKDLMNVGMIIDLISRQLKGEYYLFIDDYHLMNNKEVTAFLILLACKLPSFHLIIASRNTFLTNKQIVELGGKLYTLTIDQLCLNKEELSIYTKRCGLNLTRQQLDSLFHSSEGWFSAVYLNL
;
A
#
# COMPACT_ATOMS: atom_id res chain seq x y z
N MET A 1 -11.55 34.28 3.58
CA MET A 1 -10.36 33.42 3.34
C MET A 1 -10.89 32.02 3.12
N PRO A 2 -10.50 31.28 2.07
CA PRO A 2 -10.91 29.91 1.93
C PRO A 2 -10.32 29.13 3.12
N GLN A 3 -11.17 28.48 3.91
CA GLN A 3 -10.74 27.61 4.98
C GLN A 3 -9.84 26.51 4.36
N LYS A 4 -8.60 26.37 4.84
CA LYS A 4 -7.75 25.24 4.48
C LYS A 4 -8.46 23.97 5.01
N LEU A 5 -9.15 23.27 4.12
CA LEU A 5 -9.70 21.96 4.43
C LEU A 5 -8.57 21.06 4.94
N ASN A 6 -8.74 20.51 6.13
CA ASN A 6 -7.78 19.55 6.68
C ASN A 6 -7.98 18.22 5.95
N THR A 7 -7.26 18.07 4.85
CA THR A 7 -7.44 16.96 3.89
C THR A 7 -7.03 15.60 4.43
N LEU A 8 -6.15 15.56 5.44
CA LEU A 8 -5.69 14.29 6.00
C LEU A 8 -6.59 13.86 7.16
N TYR A 9 -7.37 12.82 6.92
CA TYR A 9 -8.19 12.17 7.94
C TYR A 9 -8.02 10.65 7.89
N ILE A 10 -7.53 10.09 8.97
CA ILE A 10 -7.48 8.64 9.19
C ILE A 10 -8.43 8.33 10.35
N SER A 11 -9.45 7.54 10.06
CA SER A 11 -10.41 7.13 11.09
C SER A 11 -9.80 6.10 12.03
N LYS A 12 -10.32 6.01 13.26
CA LYS A 12 -9.87 4.98 14.23
C LYS A 12 -10.04 3.55 13.69
N ARG A 13 -11.06 3.32 12.87
CA ARG A 13 -11.33 2.04 12.23
C ARG A 13 -10.24 1.72 11.19
N LEU A 14 -9.92 2.69 10.32
CA LEU A 14 -8.86 2.55 9.34
C LEU A 14 -7.49 2.39 10.02
N GLU A 15 -7.20 3.19 11.05
CA GLU A 15 -5.98 3.05 11.84
C GLU A 15 -5.80 1.64 12.39
N LYS A 16 -6.84 1.06 13.03
CA LYS A 16 -6.81 -0.32 13.53
C LYS A 16 -6.54 -1.34 12.41
N SER A 17 -7.08 -1.08 11.22
CA SER A 17 -6.83 -1.95 10.06
C SER A 17 -5.40 -1.81 9.54
N LEU A 18 -4.85 -0.60 9.48
CA LEU A 18 -3.47 -0.35 9.07
C LEU A 18 -2.44 -0.97 10.03
N LEU A 19 -2.72 -0.95 11.33
CA LEU A 19 -1.84 -1.57 12.34
C LEU A 19 -1.71 -3.09 12.18
N LYS A 20 -2.62 -3.77 11.47
CA LYS A 20 -2.49 -5.19 11.16
C LYS A 20 -1.46 -5.48 10.07
N ILE A 21 -0.99 -4.48 9.33
CA ILE A 21 0.03 -4.65 8.28
C ILE A 21 1.27 -5.32 8.83
N LYS A 22 1.68 -4.99 10.05
CA LYS A 22 2.85 -5.59 10.70
C LYS A 22 2.74 -7.09 10.98
N THR A 23 1.54 -7.67 10.91
CA THR A 23 1.32 -9.11 11.17
C THR A 23 1.34 -9.95 9.90
N ALA A 24 1.46 -9.33 8.72
CA ALA A 24 1.47 -9.99 7.43
C ALA A 24 2.79 -9.75 6.69
N ASN A 25 3.22 -10.74 5.90
CA ASN A 25 4.37 -10.57 5.02
C ASN A 25 4.01 -9.86 3.72
N LEU A 26 2.78 -10.07 3.25
CA LEU A 26 2.22 -9.39 2.09
C LEU A 26 0.90 -8.71 2.46
N THR A 27 0.83 -7.40 2.29
CA THR A 27 -0.42 -6.65 2.40
C THR A 27 -0.83 -6.10 1.03
N THR A 28 -2.07 -6.34 0.63
CA THR A 28 -2.65 -5.77 -0.60
C THR A 28 -3.71 -4.74 -0.26
N LEU A 29 -3.66 -3.57 -0.89
CA LEU A 29 -4.71 -2.56 -0.84
C LEU A 29 -5.40 -2.49 -2.20
N ILE A 30 -6.63 -2.97 -2.27
CA ILE A 30 -7.39 -3.06 -3.51
C ILE A 30 -8.58 -2.10 -3.45
N ALA A 31 -8.47 -0.99 -4.17
CA ALA A 31 -9.56 -0.02 -4.31
C ALA A 31 -9.35 0.84 -5.56
N PRO A 32 -10.40 1.40 -6.18
CA PRO A 32 -10.29 2.34 -7.28
C PRO A 32 -9.47 3.59 -6.94
N MET A 33 -9.30 4.48 -7.91
CA MET A 33 -8.65 5.78 -7.70
C MET A 33 -9.47 6.64 -6.73
N GLY A 34 -8.79 7.48 -5.94
CA GLY A 34 -9.44 8.45 -5.05
C GLY A 34 -9.90 7.89 -3.69
N TYR A 35 -9.71 6.60 -3.40
CA TYR A 35 -10.04 6.00 -2.10
C TYR A 35 -8.95 6.21 -1.03
N GLY A 36 -7.91 6.98 -1.31
CA GLY A 36 -6.90 7.33 -0.32
C GLY A 36 -5.88 6.24 -0.01
N LYS A 37 -5.69 5.22 -0.88
CA LYS A 37 -4.71 4.13 -0.68
C LYS A 37 -3.32 4.64 -0.32
N THR A 38 -2.75 5.46 -1.19
CA THR A 38 -1.41 6.06 -1.02
C THR A 38 -1.31 6.89 0.26
N THR A 39 -2.36 7.68 0.55
CA THR A 39 -2.44 8.52 1.76
C THR A 39 -2.46 7.67 3.02
N ALA A 40 -3.28 6.62 3.05
CA ALA A 40 -3.39 5.71 4.19
C ALA A 40 -2.06 4.99 4.48
N ILE A 41 -1.41 4.47 3.44
CA ILE A 41 -0.12 3.78 3.61
C ILE A 41 0.98 4.76 4.00
N ASN A 42 1.06 5.93 3.38
CA ASN A 42 2.07 6.92 3.78
C ASN A 42 1.89 7.35 5.23
N TRP A 43 0.65 7.51 5.71
CA TRP A 43 0.39 7.78 7.12
C TRP A 43 0.91 6.65 8.02
N TYR A 44 0.62 5.39 7.67
CA TYR A 44 1.10 4.23 8.41
C TYR A 44 2.63 4.14 8.44
N LEU A 45 3.27 4.27 7.28
CA LEU A 45 4.72 4.21 7.14
C LEU A 45 5.43 5.33 7.91
N ASN A 46 4.86 6.54 7.90
CA ASN A 46 5.40 7.65 8.70
C ASN A 46 5.32 7.36 10.21
N LYS A 47 4.28 6.65 10.66
CA LYS A 47 4.12 6.28 12.07
C LYS A 47 5.18 5.29 12.57
N ILE A 48 5.69 4.44 11.67
CA ILE A 48 6.70 3.40 12.00
C ILE A 48 8.11 3.75 11.52
N SER A 49 8.33 4.93 10.94
CA SER A 49 9.60 5.30 10.28
C SER A 49 10.80 5.38 11.22
N GLU A 50 10.59 5.51 12.51
CA GLU A 50 11.67 5.47 13.53
C GLU A 50 12.08 4.04 13.91
N GLU A 51 11.21 3.06 13.67
CA GLU A 51 11.39 1.65 14.08
C GLU A 51 11.76 0.73 12.91
N ALA A 52 11.58 1.18 11.66
CA ALA A 52 11.73 0.33 10.48
C ALA A 52 12.33 1.07 9.28
N THR A 53 13.02 0.32 8.42
CA THR A 53 13.50 0.83 7.13
C THR A 53 12.37 0.80 6.10
N ILE A 54 12.11 1.95 5.46
CA ILE A 54 11.02 2.10 4.51
C ILE A 54 11.57 2.27 3.10
N LEU A 55 11.13 1.41 2.21
CA LEU A 55 11.40 1.41 0.79
C LEU A 55 10.12 1.75 0.04
N LYS A 56 10.23 2.58 -1.02
CA LYS A 56 9.05 2.98 -1.82
C LYS A 56 9.37 2.86 -3.30
N ILE A 57 8.42 2.28 -4.04
CA ILE A 57 8.45 2.16 -5.50
C ILE A 57 7.09 2.60 -6.03
N SER A 58 7.09 3.50 -7.01
CA SER A 58 5.88 3.85 -7.77
C SER A 58 5.97 3.25 -9.16
N ILE A 59 4.92 2.59 -9.60
CA ILE A 59 4.86 1.98 -10.93
C ILE A 59 4.27 3.00 -11.90
N TYR A 60 4.97 3.29 -12.99
CA TYR A 60 4.54 4.22 -14.03
C TYR A 60 4.25 3.55 -15.37
N SER A 61 4.69 2.29 -15.55
CA SER A 61 4.51 1.52 -16.78
C SER A 61 4.65 0.03 -16.52
N ASN A 62 4.28 -0.80 -17.51
CA ASN A 62 4.46 -2.24 -17.49
C ASN A 62 5.87 -2.71 -17.93
N HIS A 63 6.79 -1.79 -18.15
CA HIS A 63 8.15 -2.13 -18.54
C HIS A 63 8.93 -2.71 -17.37
N PHE A 64 9.30 -3.96 -17.51
CA PHE A 64 10.05 -4.71 -16.51
C PHE A 64 11.36 -4.03 -16.07
N ASN A 65 12.13 -3.51 -17.02
CA ASN A 65 13.42 -2.87 -16.72
C ASN A 65 13.28 -1.65 -15.80
N TYR A 66 12.21 -0.86 -15.95
CA TYR A 66 11.95 0.27 -15.07
C TYR A 66 11.59 -0.18 -13.65
N PHE A 67 10.80 -1.25 -13.53
CA PHE A 67 10.52 -1.84 -12.22
C PHE A 67 11.81 -2.32 -11.56
N TRP A 68 12.63 -3.09 -12.29
CA TRP A 68 13.86 -3.64 -11.74
C TRP A 68 14.85 -2.55 -11.32
N GLN A 69 15.04 -1.53 -12.14
CA GLN A 69 15.88 -0.37 -11.80
C GLN A 69 15.34 0.38 -10.56
N SER A 70 14.04 0.58 -10.46
CA SER A 70 13.41 1.21 -9.28
C SER A 70 13.59 0.35 -8.03
N PHE A 71 13.52 -0.97 -8.16
CA PHE A 71 13.76 -1.92 -7.08
C PHE A 71 15.21 -1.83 -6.60
N GLN A 72 16.20 -1.93 -7.52
CA GLN A 72 17.62 -1.78 -7.20
C GLN A 72 17.92 -0.45 -6.49
N ASN A 73 17.39 0.65 -7.01
CA ASN A 73 17.56 1.97 -6.43
C ASN A 73 16.99 2.06 -5.01
N ALA A 74 15.77 1.54 -4.78
CA ALA A 74 15.15 1.57 -3.46
C ALA A 74 16.00 0.82 -2.42
N PHE A 75 16.53 -0.36 -2.77
CA PHE A 75 17.41 -1.13 -1.90
C PHE A 75 18.79 -0.50 -1.71
N SER A 76 19.35 0.11 -2.75
CA SER A 76 20.61 0.85 -2.66
C SER A 76 20.49 2.04 -1.69
N HIS A 77 19.40 2.78 -1.72
CA HIS A 77 19.13 3.86 -0.76
C HIS A 77 19.05 3.35 0.70
N ALA A 78 18.60 2.13 0.90
CA ALA A 78 18.60 1.45 2.19
C ALA A 78 19.96 0.79 2.52
N GLN A 79 21.03 1.10 1.78
CA GLN A 79 22.38 0.58 2.00
C GLN A 79 22.54 -0.93 1.73
N ILE A 80 21.59 -1.57 1.05
CA ILE A 80 21.70 -2.95 0.60
C ILE A 80 22.40 -2.96 -0.74
N LYS A 81 23.63 -3.48 -0.76
CA LYS A 81 24.55 -3.42 -1.90
C LYS A 81 24.54 -4.73 -2.69
N GLY A 82 24.97 -4.64 -3.95
CA GLY A 82 25.20 -5.80 -4.82
C GLY A 82 24.03 -6.13 -5.74
N LEU A 83 22.83 -5.58 -5.51
CA LEU A 83 21.70 -5.76 -6.42
C LEU A 83 21.92 -5.10 -7.78
N GLU A 84 22.70 -4.03 -7.83
CA GLU A 84 23.05 -3.31 -9.06
C GLU A 84 23.87 -4.14 -10.05
N LYS A 85 24.47 -5.25 -9.58
CA LYS A 85 25.29 -6.18 -10.38
C LYS A 85 24.48 -7.39 -10.88
N ILE A 86 23.22 -7.48 -10.50
CA ILE A 86 22.36 -8.62 -10.84
C ILE A 86 21.34 -8.16 -11.89
N ASP A 87 21.41 -8.79 -13.06
CA ASP A 87 20.34 -8.70 -14.03
C ASP A 87 19.20 -9.63 -13.59
N PHE A 88 17.98 -9.13 -13.66
CA PHE A 88 16.84 -9.98 -13.38
C PHE A 88 16.59 -10.89 -14.58
N ASP A 89 16.77 -12.17 -14.37
CA ASP A 89 16.44 -13.18 -15.36
C ASP A 89 14.94 -13.51 -15.32
N LYS A 90 14.30 -13.46 -16.48
CA LYS A 90 12.85 -13.75 -16.61
C LYS A 90 12.51 -15.18 -16.17
N ASP A 91 13.45 -16.09 -16.21
CA ASP A 91 13.26 -17.49 -15.82
C ASP A 91 13.36 -17.72 -14.31
N LEU A 92 13.41 -16.64 -13.51
CA LEU A 92 13.49 -16.68 -12.05
C LEU A 92 14.71 -17.45 -11.49
N MET A 93 15.69 -17.78 -12.33
CA MET A 93 16.86 -18.54 -11.90
C MET A 93 17.71 -17.77 -10.87
N ASN A 94 17.73 -16.45 -10.96
CA ASN A 94 18.49 -15.59 -10.05
C ASN A 94 17.72 -15.14 -8.81
N VAL A 95 16.43 -15.50 -8.68
CA VAL A 95 15.60 -15.04 -7.55
C VAL A 95 16.14 -15.52 -6.21
N GLY A 96 16.61 -16.75 -6.14
CA GLY A 96 17.26 -17.28 -4.94
C GLY A 96 18.47 -16.46 -4.51
N MET A 97 19.33 -16.10 -5.46
CA MET A 97 20.51 -15.26 -5.21
C MET A 97 20.12 -13.87 -4.72
N ILE A 98 19.09 -13.27 -5.32
CA ILE A 98 18.57 -11.95 -4.92
C ILE A 98 18.07 -12.01 -3.48
N ILE A 99 17.25 -13.01 -3.15
CA ILE A 99 16.71 -13.20 -1.81
C ILE A 99 17.82 -13.42 -0.78
N ASP A 100 18.80 -14.26 -1.10
CA ASP A 100 19.94 -14.53 -0.22
C ASP A 100 20.80 -13.27 0.00
N LEU A 101 21.06 -12.52 -1.06
CA LEU A 101 21.81 -11.27 -0.98
C LEU A 101 21.10 -10.23 -0.11
N ILE A 102 19.78 -10.09 -0.25
CA ILE A 102 18.97 -9.20 0.58
C ILE A 102 18.97 -9.72 2.02
N SER A 103 18.66 -10.99 2.26
CA SER A 103 18.50 -11.57 3.59
C SER A 103 19.74 -11.40 4.48
N ARG A 104 20.94 -11.51 3.89
CA ARG A 104 22.22 -11.32 4.60
C ARG A 104 22.49 -9.88 5.04
N GLN A 105 21.83 -8.91 4.44
CA GLN A 105 22.05 -7.49 4.70
C GLN A 105 20.92 -6.83 5.48
N LEU A 106 19.75 -7.47 5.60
CA LEU A 106 18.64 -6.94 6.40
C LEU A 106 19.02 -6.86 7.89
N LYS A 107 18.80 -5.67 8.47
CA LYS A 107 18.98 -5.43 9.90
C LYS A 107 17.72 -4.77 10.44
N GLY A 108 16.90 -5.55 11.16
CA GLY A 108 15.61 -5.08 11.68
C GLY A 108 14.46 -5.24 10.67
N GLU A 109 13.40 -4.47 10.86
CA GLU A 109 12.18 -4.54 10.09
C GLU A 109 12.25 -3.68 8.83
N TYR A 110 11.80 -4.23 7.70
CA TYR A 110 11.76 -3.54 6.41
C TYR A 110 10.35 -3.54 5.85
N TYR A 111 9.94 -2.40 5.32
CA TYR A 111 8.66 -2.24 4.62
C TYR A 111 8.92 -1.76 3.20
N LEU A 112 8.52 -2.55 2.21
CA LEU A 112 8.53 -2.15 0.80
C LEU A 112 7.10 -1.79 0.38
N PHE A 113 6.87 -0.54 0.07
CA PHE A 113 5.60 -0.06 -0.49
C PHE A 113 5.71 0.09 -2.00
N ILE A 114 4.86 -0.62 -2.72
CA ILE A 114 4.72 -0.53 -4.18
C ILE A 114 3.35 0.09 -4.49
N ASP A 115 3.37 1.29 -5.06
CA ASP A 115 2.16 2.02 -5.44
C ASP A 115 1.83 1.85 -6.93
N ASP A 116 0.54 1.98 -7.26
CA ASP A 116 -0.01 1.87 -8.62
C ASP A 116 0.35 0.55 -9.35
N TYR A 117 0.44 -0.55 -8.61
CA TYR A 117 0.84 -1.87 -9.13
C TYR A 117 -0.03 -2.38 -10.28
N HIS A 118 -1.29 -1.90 -10.41
CA HIS A 118 -2.17 -2.23 -11.53
C HIS A 118 -1.59 -1.87 -12.91
N LEU A 119 -0.58 -1.00 -12.98
CA LEU A 119 0.12 -0.64 -14.21
C LEU A 119 1.19 -1.68 -14.61
N MET A 120 1.61 -2.55 -13.70
CA MET A 120 2.68 -3.53 -13.96
C MET A 120 2.20 -4.71 -14.81
N ASN A 121 1.04 -5.29 -14.50
CA ASN A 121 0.44 -6.43 -15.22
C ASN A 121 1.45 -7.49 -15.72
N ASN A 122 2.39 -7.89 -14.86
CA ASN A 122 3.47 -8.82 -15.17
C ASN A 122 3.48 -9.95 -14.13
N LYS A 123 3.33 -11.19 -14.60
CA LYS A 123 3.20 -12.39 -13.75
C LYS A 123 4.52 -12.77 -13.09
N GLU A 124 5.64 -12.58 -13.77
CA GLU A 124 6.98 -12.88 -13.27
C GLU A 124 7.33 -11.94 -12.13
N VAL A 125 7.04 -10.64 -12.26
CA VAL A 125 7.19 -9.67 -11.18
C VAL A 125 6.30 -10.03 -9.98
N THR A 126 5.05 -10.41 -10.22
CA THR A 126 4.13 -10.84 -9.14
C THR A 126 4.69 -12.07 -8.41
N ALA A 127 5.16 -13.08 -9.14
CA ALA A 127 5.75 -14.28 -8.56
C ALA A 127 7.02 -13.96 -7.74
N PHE A 128 7.90 -13.10 -8.27
CA PHE A 128 9.07 -12.61 -7.55
C PHE A 128 8.71 -11.93 -6.24
N LEU A 129 7.75 -11.01 -6.25
CA LEU A 129 7.32 -10.26 -5.07
C LEU A 129 6.70 -11.18 -4.00
N ILE A 130 5.93 -12.19 -4.42
CA ILE A 130 5.38 -13.20 -3.51
C ILE A 130 6.51 -14.01 -2.86
N LEU A 131 7.49 -14.46 -3.65
CA LEU A 131 8.63 -15.19 -3.12
C LEU A 131 9.44 -14.35 -2.13
N LEU A 132 9.69 -13.07 -2.45
CA LEU A 132 10.37 -12.13 -1.58
C LEU A 132 9.65 -12.04 -0.22
N ALA A 133 8.34 -11.78 -0.23
CA ALA A 133 7.52 -11.70 0.97
C ALA A 133 7.50 -13.01 1.77
N CYS A 134 7.48 -14.17 1.09
CA CYS A 134 7.45 -15.47 1.76
C CYS A 134 8.76 -15.89 2.40
N LYS A 135 9.90 -15.45 1.84
CA LYS A 135 11.24 -15.92 2.22
C LYS A 135 11.97 -14.99 3.19
N LEU A 136 11.55 -13.73 3.30
CA LEU A 136 12.17 -12.74 4.17
C LEU A 136 11.24 -12.46 5.37
N PRO A 137 11.49 -13.02 6.56
CA PRO A 137 10.55 -12.95 7.70
C PRO A 137 10.39 -11.52 8.26
N SER A 138 11.45 -10.71 8.26
CA SER A 138 11.43 -9.30 8.71
C SER A 138 11.18 -8.32 7.57
N PHE A 139 10.46 -8.77 6.55
CA PHE A 139 10.19 -7.99 5.37
C PHE A 139 8.69 -7.96 5.07
N HIS A 140 8.12 -6.76 5.11
CA HIS A 140 6.71 -6.51 4.88
C HIS A 140 6.50 -5.84 3.53
N LEU A 141 5.89 -6.56 2.62
CA LEU A 141 5.54 -6.04 1.30
C LEU A 141 4.13 -5.47 1.32
N ILE A 142 3.97 -4.22 0.90
CA ILE A 142 2.69 -3.53 0.79
C ILE A 142 2.47 -3.15 -0.66
N ILE A 143 1.39 -3.64 -1.28
CA ILE A 143 1.08 -3.37 -2.69
C ILE A 143 -0.27 -2.69 -2.80
N ALA A 144 -0.29 -1.47 -3.34
CA ALA A 144 -1.51 -0.77 -3.67
C ALA A 144 -1.85 -0.95 -5.16
N SER A 145 -3.08 -1.38 -5.43
CA SER A 145 -3.57 -1.63 -6.79
C SER A 145 -5.02 -1.17 -6.94
N ARG A 146 -5.47 -0.97 -8.19
CA ARG A 146 -6.89 -0.71 -8.47
C ARG A 146 -7.69 -2.00 -8.60
N ASN A 147 -7.04 -3.06 -9.08
CA ASN A 147 -7.65 -4.35 -9.34
C ASN A 147 -6.89 -5.45 -8.60
N THR A 148 -7.55 -6.58 -8.39
CA THR A 148 -6.92 -7.80 -7.91
C THR A 148 -5.88 -8.28 -8.93
N PHE A 149 -4.71 -8.68 -8.43
CA PHE A 149 -3.60 -9.18 -9.25
C PHE A 149 -3.12 -10.56 -8.80
N LEU A 150 -3.54 -11.00 -7.62
CA LEU A 150 -3.30 -12.35 -7.12
C LEU A 150 -4.37 -13.32 -7.65
N THR A 151 -3.93 -14.49 -8.06
CA THR A 151 -4.82 -15.60 -8.40
C THR A 151 -5.36 -16.28 -7.13
N ASN A 152 -6.49 -16.97 -7.23
CA ASN A 152 -7.04 -17.73 -6.10
C ASN A 152 -6.03 -18.75 -5.54
N LYS A 153 -5.24 -19.39 -6.41
CA LYS A 153 -4.17 -20.31 -6.00
C LYS A 153 -3.14 -19.60 -5.13
N GLN A 154 -2.64 -18.45 -5.54
CA GLN A 154 -1.67 -17.65 -4.77
C GLN A 154 -2.23 -17.17 -3.43
N ILE A 155 -3.51 -16.78 -3.39
CA ILE A 155 -4.19 -16.38 -2.15
C ILE A 155 -4.21 -17.55 -1.15
N VAL A 156 -4.57 -18.75 -1.62
CA VAL A 156 -4.58 -19.97 -0.78
C VAL A 156 -3.18 -20.33 -0.30
N GLU A 157 -2.17 -20.25 -1.19
CA GLU A 157 -0.77 -20.55 -0.85
C GLU A 157 -0.18 -19.57 0.17
N LEU A 158 -0.53 -18.29 0.08
CA LEU A 158 -0.10 -17.26 1.02
C LEU A 158 -0.75 -17.45 2.41
N GLY A 159 -2.01 -17.87 2.44
CA GLY A 159 -2.74 -18.13 3.69
C GLY A 159 -2.62 -16.97 4.69
N GLY A 160 -2.21 -17.26 5.91
CA GLY A 160 -2.06 -16.29 7.00
C GLY A 160 -0.97 -15.22 6.77
N LYS A 161 -0.12 -15.36 5.75
CA LYS A 161 0.89 -14.37 5.38
C LYS A 161 0.32 -13.20 4.58
N LEU A 162 -0.91 -13.34 4.04
CA LEU A 162 -1.60 -12.31 3.27
C LEU A 162 -2.59 -11.55 4.14
N TYR A 163 -2.53 -10.22 4.07
CA TYR A 163 -3.55 -9.33 4.58
C TYR A 163 -4.09 -8.46 3.46
N THR A 164 -5.42 -8.38 3.30
CA THR A 164 -6.06 -7.59 2.25
C THR A 164 -6.90 -6.48 2.87
N LEU A 165 -6.64 -5.25 2.44
CA LEU A 165 -7.45 -4.07 2.68
C LEU A 165 -8.23 -3.76 1.39
N THR A 166 -9.51 -3.50 1.55
CA THR A 166 -10.44 -3.21 0.44
C THR A 166 -11.10 -1.85 0.62
N ILE A 167 -12.04 -1.55 -0.25
CA ILE A 167 -12.90 -0.37 -0.17
C ILE A 167 -13.54 -0.23 1.22
N ASP A 168 -13.98 -1.34 1.82
CA ASP A 168 -14.70 -1.33 3.10
C ASP A 168 -13.92 -0.66 4.24
N GLN A 169 -12.60 -0.82 4.24
CA GLN A 169 -11.74 -0.18 5.24
C GLN A 169 -11.41 1.27 4.88
N LEU A 170 -11.39 1.61 3.59
CA LEU A 170 -10.98 2.93 3.10
C LEU A 170 -12.15 3.93 3.04
N CYS A 171 -13.38 3.48 2.78
CA CYS A 171 -14.56 4.34 2.79
C CYS A 171 -14.86 4.88 4.19
N LEU A 172 -15.33 6.10 4.25
CA LEU A 172 -15.90 6.66 5.48
C LEU A 172 -17.29 6.08 5.73
N ASN A 173 -17.56 5.62 6.95
CA ASN A 173 -18.92 5.38 7.35
C ASN A 173 -19.58 6.72 7.76
N LYS A 174 -20.89 6.68 8.06
CA LYS A 174 -21.67 7.88 8.36
C LYS A 174 -21.19 8.65 9.60
N GLU A 175 -20.71 7.92 10.61
CA GLU A 175 -20.17 8.53 11.83
C GLU A 175 -18.80 9.19 11.53
N GLU A 176 -17.94 8.51 10.78
CA GLU A 176 -16.65 9.02 10.36
C GLU A 176 -16.80 10.25 9.44
N LEU A 177 -17.81 10.24 8.55
CA LEU A 177 -18.17 11.39 7.73
C LEU A 177 -18.60 12.59 8.60
N SER A 178 -19.42 12.38 9.61
CA SER A 178 -19.81 13.44 10.55
C SER A 178 -18.60 14.03 11.30
N ILE A 179 -17.67 13.19 11.72
CA ILE A 179 -16.45 13.65 12.37
C ILE A 179 -15.57 14.45 11.39
N TYR A 180 -15.43 13.95 10.17
CA TYR A 180 -14.62 14.60 9.15
C TYR A 180 -15.16 15.98 8.75
N THR A 181 -16.48 16.10 8.51
CA THR A 181 -17.11 17.39 8.16
C THR A 181 -16.95 18.43 9.26
N LYS A 182 -17.10 18.02 10.53
CA LYS A 182 -16.84 18.90 11.68
C LYS A 182 -15.39 19.36 11.75
N ARG A 183 -14.42 18.48 11.45
CA ARG A 183 -12.98 18.85 11.37
C ARG A 183 -12.70 19.85 10.25
N CYS A 184 -13.49 19.81 9.19
CA CYS A 184 -13.44 20.80 8.08
C CYS A 184 -14.18 22.11 8.43
N GLY A 185 -14.71 22.26 9.68
CA GLY A 185 -15.43 23.45 10.12
C GLY A 185 -16.88 23.50 9.67
N LEU A 186 -17.44 22.39 9.18
CA LEU A 186 -18.79 22.31 8.67
C LEU A 186 -19.70 21.61 9.68
N ASN A 187 -20.78 22.27 10.08
CA ASN A 187 -21.81 21.71 10.94
C ASN A 187 -23.03 21.35 10.08
N LEU A 188 -23.02 20.17 9.48
CA LEU A 188 -24.10 19.67 8.66
C LEU A 188 -25.26 19.20 9.53
N THR A 189 -26.50 19.49 9.11
CA THR A 189 -27.70 18.87 9.67
C THR A 189 -27.71 17.37 9.34
N ARG A 190 -28.55 16.61 10.06
CA ARG A 190 -28.69 15.18 9.80
C ARG A 190 -29.09 14.91 8.35
N GLN A 191 -30.02 15.68 7.80
CA GLN A 191 -30.49 15.53 6.42
C GLN A 191 -29.37 15.81 5.39
N GLN A 192 -28.57 16.87 5.61
CA GLN A 192 -27.41 17.17 4.75
C GLN A 192 -26.35 16.09 4.82
N LEU A 193 -26.06 15.56 6.03
CA LEU A 193 -25.12 14.46 6.20
C LEU A 193 -25.60 13.20 5.49
N ASP A 194 -26.90 12.90 5.56
CA ASP A 194 -27.52 11.75 4.90
C ASP A 194 -27.42 11.89 3.37
N SER A 195 -27.72 13.07 2.84
CA SER A 195 -27.58 13.35 1.41
C SER A 195 -26.14 13.24 0.94
N LEU A 196 -25.19 13.80 1.68
CA LEU A 196 -23.75 13.71 1.36
C LEU A 196 -23.26 12.28 1.40
N PHE A 197 -23.66 11.49 2.41
CA PHE A 197 -23.29 10.09 2.51
C PHE A 197 -23.89 9.27 1.36
N HIS A 198 -25.14 9.49 1.03
CA HIS A 198 -25.81 8.79 -0.06
C HIS A 198 -25.17 9.08 -1.43
N SER A 199 -24.79 10.34 -1.69
CA SER A 199 -24.17 10.75 -2.95
C SER A 199 -22.71 10.34 -3.08
N SER A 200 -21.98 10.22 -1.97
CA SER A 200 -20.56 9.88 -1.96
C SER A 200 -20.25 8.41 -1.65
N GLU A 201 -21.21 7.68 -1.06
CA GLU A 201 -21.04 6.32 -0.53
C GLU A 201 -19.79 6.19 0.39
N GLY A 202 -19.40 7.29 1.03
CA GLY A 202 -18.19 7.35 1.84
C GLY A 202 -16.88 7.42 1.06
N TRP A 203 -16.93 7.52 -0.28
CA TRP A 203 -15.74 7.73 -1.10
C TRP A 203 -15.10 9.08 -0.79
N PHE A 204 -13.88 9.04 -0.25
CA PHE A 204 -13.21 10.20 0.30
C PHE A 204 -13.09 11.37 -0.70
N SER A 205 -12.72 11.09 -1.97
CA SER A 205 -12.64 12.13 -2.98
C SER A 205 -13.98 12.74 -3.31
N ALA A 206 -15.06 11.96 -3.36
CA ALA A 206 -16.40 12.49 -3.58
C ALA A 206 -16.87 13.34 -2.39
N VAL A 207 -16.61 12.91 -1.16
CA VAL A 207 -16.87 13.72 0.03
C VAL A 207 -16.13 15.05 -0.04
N TYR A 208 -14.83 15.02 -0.30
CA TYR A 208 -13.98 16.22 -0.36
C TYR A 208 -14.44 17.23 -1.43
N LEU A 209 -14.88 16.74 -2.60
CA LEU A 209 -15.34 17.57 -3.70
C LEU A 209 -16.75 18.18 -3.48
N ASN A 210 -17.52 17.63 -2.54
CA ASN A 210 -18.88 18.09 -2.21
C ASN A 210 -18.94 18.89 -0.89
N LEU A 211 -17.80 19.17 -0.25
CA LEU A 211 -17.68 20.07 0.91
C LEU A 211 -17.34 21.49 0.49
#